data_7e6ab19c4e6e5fb45b18c0ec1dc0f04b
#
_entry.id   7e6ab19c4e6e5fb45b18c0ec1dc0f04b
#
_cell.length_a   1.000
_cell.length_b   1.000
_cell.length_c   1.000
_cell.angle_alpha   90.00
_cell.angle_beta   90.00
_cell.angle_gamma   90.00
#
_symmetry.space_group_name_H-M   'P 1'
#
loop_
_entity.id
_entity.type
_entity.pdbx_description
1 polymer ?
#
loop_
_entity_poly.entity_id
_entity_poly.type
_entity_poly.pdbx_seq_one_letter_code
_entity_poly.pdbx_strand_id
1 'polypeptide(L)'
;MGVNCATPIADGQTLIYTGTGRGAVAVQLEKQGDAFVAKQLWANPDLSPRFSTPVLKDGFLYGLSDKAGFYCVNAKTGQTAWSEANTHRGGFGSILDAGSTLVALTPKSHLIVIEPSDKAYTEIANIKVADSDTYSEPVLAGNRLFIEDQDCVILWTTD
;
A
#
# COMPACT_ATOMS: atom_id res chain seq x y z
N MET A 1 21.39 6.83 4.71
CA MET A 1 20.18 7.47 5.29
C MET A 1 18.97 6.79 4.67
N GLY A 2 18.10 6.18 5.47
CA GLY A 2 16.86 5.58 4.95
C GLY A 2 15.84 6.70 4.69
N VAL A 3 15.16 6.67 3.54
CA VAL A 3 14.06 7.57 3.22
C VAL A 3 12.76 6.91 3.69
N ASN A 4 11.95 7.63 4.46
CA ASN A 4 10.63 7.19 4.90
C ASN A 4 9.60 8.14 4.28
N CYS A 5 8.87 7.68 3.28
CA CYS A 5 7.84 8.46 2.59
C CYS A 5 6.42 7.94 2.82
N ALA A 6 6.29 6.70 3.32
CA ALA A 6 4.98 6.13 3.60
C ALA A 6 4.32 6.85 4.79
N THR A 7 3.04 7.16 4.63
CA THR A 7 2.22 7.74 5.70
C THR A 7 1.92 6.68 6.76
N PRO A 8 2.10 6.95 8.04
CA PRO A 8 1.66 6.04 9.10
C PRO A 8 0.14 5.85 9.08
N ILE A 9 -0.29 4.62 9.34
CA ILE A 9 -1.70 4.25 9.40
C ILE A 9 -2.13 4.16 10.86
N ALA A 10 -3.22 4.82 11.21
CA ALA A 10 -3.82 4.75 12.53
C ALA A 10 -5.03 3.79 12.51
N ASP A 11 -5.04 2.80 13.41
CA ASP A 11 -6.14 1.90 13.67
C ASP A 11 -6.46 1.92 15.17
N GLY A 12 -7.40 2.76 15.57
CA GLY A 12 -7.68 3.04 16.98
C GLY A 12 -6.45 3.61 17.69
N GLN A 13 -5.93 2.88 18.68
CA GLN A 13 -4.71 3.25 19.43
C GLN A 13 -3.43 2.62 18.83
N THR A 14 -3.57 1.86 17.75
CA THR A 14 -2.44 1.25 17.05
C THR A 14 -1.98 2.16 15.94
N LEU A 15 -0.67 2.39 15.87
CA LEU A 15 -0.01 3.08 14.78
C LEU A 15 0.87 2.08 14.03
N ILE A 16 0.63 1.95 12.72
CA ILE A 16 1.41 1.10 11.83
C ILE A 16 2.21 1.98 10.90
N TYR A 17 3.51 1.78 10.86
CA TYR A 17 4.40 2.52 9.97
C TYR A 17 5.38 1.59 9.27
N THR A 18 5.79 2.00 8.10
CA THR A 18 6.72 1.26 7.25
C THR A 18 7.91 2.13 6.88
N GLY A 19 9.03 1.51 6.58
CA GLY A 19 10.23 2.25 6.18
C GLY A 19 11.25 1.39 5.47
N THR A 20 11.99 2.03 4.57
CA THR A 20 13.04 1.38 3.79
C THR A 20 14.07 0.73 4.70
N GLY A 21 14.26 -0.59 4.57
CA GLY A 21 15.21 -1.38 5.34
C GLY A 21 14.83 -1.62 6.81
N ARG A 22 13.65 -1.14 7.24
CA ARG A 22 13.15 -1.34 8.62
C ARG A 22 11.94 -2.27 8.69
N GLY A 23 11.30 -2.53 7.55
CA GLY A 23 10.08 -3.32 7.47
C GLY A 23 8.85 -2.52 7.88
N ALA A 24 7.80 -3.25 8.25
CA ALA A 24 6.59 -2.72 8.85
C ALA A 24 6.60 -2.96 10.36
N VAL A 25 6.16 -1.98 11.13
CA VAL A 25 6.12 -2.04 12.60
C VAL A 25 4.77 -1.52 13.07
N ALA A 26 4.14 -2.21 14.01
CA ALA A 26 2.98 -1.71 14.74
C ALA A 26 3.34 -1.42 16.18
N VAL A 27 2.86 -0.28 16.67
CA VAL A 27 2.98 0.13 18.05
C VAL A 27 1.62 0.52 18.61
N GLN A 28 1.39 0.21 19.86
CA GLN A 28 0.27 0.74 20.62
C GLN A 28 0.70 2.01 21.34
N LEU A 29 -0.09 3.07 21.21
CA LEU A 29 0.14 4.31 21.96
C LEU A 29 -0.63 4.27 23.26
N GLU A 30 0.08 4.35 24.37
CA GLU A 30 -0.48 4.39 25.72
C GLU A 30 -0.18 5.73 26.37
N LYS A 31 -1.19 6.36 26.97
CA LYS A 31 -0.99 7.58 27.74
C LYS A 31 -0.51 7.23 29.15
N GLN A 32 0.65 7.73 29.55
CA GLN A 32 1.21 7.58 30.88
C GLN A 32 1.45 8.96 31.49
N GLY A 33 0.51 9.39 32.34
CA GLY A 33 0.51 10.79 32.85
C GLY A 33 0.30 11.78 31.71
N ASP A 34 1.23 12.73 31.56
CA ASP A 34 1.19 13.72 30.46
C ASP A 34 1.96 13.32 29.21
N ALA A 35 2.54 12.13 29.18
CA ALA A 35 3.31 11.62 28.04
C ALA A 35 2.61 10.46 27.35
N PHE A 36 2.96 10.24 26.06
CA PHE A 36 2.61 9.04 25.33
C PHE A 36 3.82 8.11 25.26
N VAL A 37 3.58 6.82 25.49
CA VAL A 37 4.57 5.75 25.34
C VAL A 37 4.14 4.84 24.23
N ALA A 38 5.07 4.48 23.35
CA ALA A 38 4.84 3.52 22.28
C ALA A 38 5.32 2.13 22.69
N LYS A 39 4.41 1.16 22.70
CA LYS A 39 4.71 -0.25 22.94
C LYS A 39 4.65 -0.99 21.62
N GLN A 40 5.75 -1.60 21.21
CA GLN A 40 5.76 -2.41 19.99
C GLN A 40 4.88 -3.64 20.16
N LEU A 41 3.94 -3.83 19.21
CA LEU A 41 3.08 -4.99 19.11
C LEU A 41 3.71 -6.08 18.25
N TRP A 42 4.17 -5.68 17.06
CA TRP A 42 4.83 -6.58 16.13
C TRP A 42 5.78 -5.82 15.19
N ALA A 43 6.66 -6.56 14.53
CA ALA A 43 7.50 -6.08 13.44
C ALA A 43 7.61 -7.15 12.36
N ASN A 44 7.52 -6.74 11.08
CA ASN A 44 7.71 -7.59 9.92
C ASN A 44 8.81 -6.99 9.03
N PRO A 45 10.03 -7.53 9.06
CA PRO A 45 11.19 -6.96 8.36
C PRO A 45 11.16 -7.19 6.84
N ASP A 46 10.31 -8.10 6.34
CA ASP A 46 10.23 -8.44 4.92
C ASP A 46 9.41 -7.40 4.12
N LEU A 47 8.62 -6.59 4.80
CA LEU A 47 7.78 -5.58 4.21
C LEU A 47 8.50 -4.23 4.24
N SER A 48 9.25 -3.94 3.22
CA SER A 48 10.04 -2.71 3.11
C SER A 48 9.64 -1.89 1.89
N PRO A 49 8.46 -1.24 1.90
CA PRO A 49 8.07 -0.34 0.81
C PRO A 49 8.98 0.89 0.82
N ARG A 50 9.34 1.39 -0.38
CA ARG A 50 10.18 2.59 -0.46
C ARG A 50 9.37 3.86 -0.33
N PHE A 51 8.26 3.95 -1.06
CA PHE A 51 7.50 5.19 -1.20
C PHE A 51 5.99 4.99 -1.05
N SER A 52 5.50 3.75 -1.09
CA SER A 52 4.07 3.45 -1.05
C SER A 52 3.54 3.38 0.37
N THR A 53 2.41 4.03 0.61
CA THR A 53 1.62 3.82 1.82
C THR A 53 0.71 2.60 1.60
N PRO A 54 0.73 1.59 2.46
CA PRO A 54 -0.20 0.48 2.36
C PRO A 54 -1.64 0.91 2.70
N VAL A 55 -2.61 0.17 2.20
CA VAL A 55 -4.03 0.33 2.52
C VAL A 55 -4.41 -0.62 3.66
N LEU A 56 -5.08 -0.10 4.68
CA LEU A 56 -5.72 -0.91 5.71
C LEU A 56 -7.17 -1.17 5.32
N LYS A 57 -7.53 -2.44 5.10
CA LYS A 57 -8.88 -2.85 4.76
C LYS A 57 -9.23 -4.17 5.42
N ASP A 58 -10.38 -4.21 6.10
CA ASP A 58 -10.93 -5.41 6.77
C ASP A 58 -9.93 -6.12 7.70
N GLY A 59 -9.08 -5.34 8.41
CA GLY A 59 -8.08 -5.86 9.33
C GLY A 59 -6.79 -6.35 8.66
N PHE A 60 -6.61 -6.13 7.36
CA PHE A 60 -5.42 -6.48 6.62
C PHE A 60 -4.77 -5.25 5.96
N LEU A 61 -3.45 -5.28 5.88
CA LEU A 61 -2.65 -4.31 5.17
C LEU A 61 -2.32 -4.86 3.79
N TYR A 62 -2.65 -4.09 2.76
CA TYR A 62 -2.29 -4.38 1.37
C TYR A 62 -1.31 -3.33 0.86
N GLY A 63 -0.26 -3.75 0.19
CA GLY A 63 0.74 -2.82 -0.30
C GLY A 63 1.71 -3.43 -1.29
N LEU A 64 2.71 -2.62 -1.68
CA LEU A 64 3.81 -3.02 -2.54
C LEU A 64 5.14 -2.88 -1.79
N SER A 65 6.03 -3.82 -2.02
CA SER A 65 7.38 -3.85 -1.44
C SER A 65 8.39 -4.28 -2.49
N ASP A 66 9.61 -3.78 -2.40
CA ASP A 66 10.72 -4.15 -3.30
C ASP A 66 10.98 -5.65 -3.36
N LYS A 67 10.83 -6.32 -2.22
CA LYS A 67 11.15 -7.74 -2.07
C LYS A 67 9.93 -8.64 -2.26
N ALA A 68 8.81 -8.23 -1.68
CA ALA A 68 7.61 -9.05 -1.62
C ALA A 68 6.65 -8.82 -2.82
N GLY A 69 6.89 -7.80 -3.66
CA GLY A 69 5.91 -7.39 -4.65
C GLY A 69 4.63 -6.91 -3.98
N PHE A 70 3.47 -7.32 -4.47
CA PHE A 70 2.22 -7.15 -3.74
C PHE A 70 2.19 -8.05 -2.51
N TYR A 71 1.62 -7.54 -1.42
CA TYR A 71 1.49 -8.29 -0.18
C TYR A 71 0.18 -8.01 0.53
N CYS A 72 -0.23 -9.00 1.33
CA CYS A 72 -1.29 -8.89 2.33
C CYS A 72 -0.73 -9.34 3.69
N VAL A 73 -0.97 -8.52 4.71
CA VAL A 73 -0.51 -8.77 6.08
C VAL A 73 -1.64 -8.55 7.05
N ASN A 74 -1.80 -9.44 8.00
CA ASN A 74 -2.73 -9.26 9.10
C ASN A 74 -2.28 -8.07 9.98
N ALA A 75 -3.09 -7.01 10.03
CA ALA A 75 -2.73 -5.76 10.71
C ALA A 75 -2.57 -5.93 12.23
N LYS A 76 -3.23 -6.93 12.82
CA LYS A 76 -3.18 -7.21 14.27
C LYS A 76 -1.94 -7.99 14.69
N THR A 77 -1.45 -8.89 13.83
CA THR A 77 -0.36 -9.83 14.18
C THR A 77 0.95 -9.55 13.44
N GLY A 78 0.91 -8.81 12.33
CA GLY A 78 2.04 -8.59 11.45
C GLY A 78 2.41 -9.80 10.58
N GLN A 79 1.63 -10.89 10.64
CA GLN A 79 1.88 -12.08 9.83
C GLN A 79 1.49 -11.85 8.38
N THR A 80 2.39 -12.20 7.47
CA THR A 80 2.11 -12.18 6.04
C THR A 80 1.13 -13.29 5.69
N ALA A 81 -0.03 -12.91 5.14
CA ALA A 81 -1.03 -13.83 4.65
C ALA A 81 -0.61 -14.37 3.27
N TRP A 82 -0.19 -13.48 2.38
CA TRP A 82 0.39 -13.83 1.09
C TRP A 82 1.32 -12.72 0.58
N SER A 83 2.18 -13.06 -0.36
CA SER A 83 3.00 -12.13 -1.14
C SER A 83 3.17 -12.63 -2.57
N GLU A 84 3.12 -11.70 -3.54
CA GLU A 84 3.29 -11.99 -4.97
C GLU A 84 4.52 -11.25 -5.51
N ALA A 85 5.68 -11.90 -5.38
CA ALA A 85 6.97 -11.31 -5.73
C ALA A 85 7.35 -11.44 -7.21
N ASN A 86 6.61 -12.23 -7.99
CA ASN A 86 7.06 -12.63 -9.33
C ASN A 86 6.59 -11.69 -10.43
N THR A 87 5.38 -11.12 -10.30
CA THR A 87 4.72 -10.37 -11.37
C THR A 87 5.00 -8.87 -11.33
N HIS A 88 5.20 -8.27 -10.15
CA HIS A 88 5.31 -6.82 -9.98
C HIS A 88 6.50 -6.43 -9.11
N ARG A 89 7.71 -6.75 -9.59
CA ARG A 89 8.97 -6.34 -8.95
C ARG A 89 9.27 -4.89 -9.27
N GLY A 90 9.65 -4.12 -8.27
CA GLY A 90 10.13 -2.76 -8.49
C GLY A 90 9.90 -1.80 -7.34
N GLY A 91 9.15 -2.19 -6.31
CA GLY A 91 9.01 -1.48 -5.03
C GLY A 91 8.41 -0.08 -5.11
N PHE A 92 8.08 0.38 -6.30
CA PHE A 92 7.40 1.63 -6.55
C PHE A 92 5.97 1.32 -6.99
N GLY A 93 5.09 2.19 -6.63
CA GLY A 93 3.70 2.12 -7.00
C GLY A 93 2.85 2.57 -5.83
N SER A 94 1.65 2.96 -6.12
CA SER A 94 0.65 3.32 -5.12
C SER A 94 -0.48 2.31 -5.12
N ILE A 95 -1.17 2.21 -4.01
CA ILE A 95 -2.36 1.37 -3.86
C ILE A 95 -3.42 2.17 -3.12
N LEU A 96 -4.66 2.08 -3.57
CA LEU A 96 -5.80 2.74 -2.95
C LEU A 96 -6.98 1.77 -2.76
N ASP A 97 -7.83 2.07 -1.80
CA ASP A 97 -9.10 1.38 -1.59
C ASP A 97 -10.18 1.99 -2.52
N ALA A 98 -10.68 1.19 -3.44
CA ALA A 98 -11.75 1.56 -4.35
C ALA A 98 -13.11 0.94 -3.94
N GLY A 99 -13.32 0.63 -2.67
CA GLY A 99 -14.54 0.04 -2.14
C GLY A 99 -14.54 -1.48 -2.22
N SER A 100 -15.09 -2.07 -3.27
CA SER A 100 -15.11 -3.54 -3.43
C SER A 100 -13.77 -4.11 -3.90
N THR A 101 -12.88 -3.28 -4.42
CA THR A 101 -11.58 -3.68 -4.97
C THR A 101 -10.46 -2.78 -4.45
N LEU A 102 -9.23 -3.22 -4.63
CA LEU A 102 -8.04 -2.39 -4.50
C LEU A 102 -7.55 -2.02 -5.90
N VAL A 103 -7.04 -0.81 -6.03
CA VAL A 103 -6.45 -0.34 -7.29
C VAL A 103 -5.02 0.07 -7.04
N ALA A 104 -4.09 -0.51 -7.79
CA ALA A 104 -2.69 -0.16 -7.73
C ALA A 104 -2.21 0.44 -9.04
N LEU A 105 -1.39 1.49 -8.95
CA LEU A 105 -0.73 2.11 -10.08
C LEU A 105 0.78 1.86 -10.00
N THR A 106 1.32 1.25 -11.04
CA THR A 106 2.75 0.94 -11.13
C THR A 106 3.51 2.04 -11.88
N PRO A 107 4.84 2.19 -11.71
CA PRO A 107 5.63 3.17 -12.44
C PRO A 107 5.60 2.99 -13.96
N LYS A 108 5.27 1.81 -14.44
CA LYS A 108 5.14 1.52 -15.88
C LYS A 108 3.74 1.77 -16.42
N SER A 109 2.96 2.58 -15.70
CA SER A 109 1.63 3.05 -16.11
C SER A 109 0.61 1.92 -16.25
N HIS A 110 0.78 0.86 -15.47
CA HIS A 110 -0.20 -0.20 -15.34
C HIS A 110 -1.09 0.03 -14.12
N LEU A 111 -2.38 0.14 -14.37
CA LEU A 111 -3.42 0.11 -13.36
C LEU A 111 -3.84 -1.33 -13.15
N ILE A 112 -3.66 -1.81 -11.93
CA ILE A 112 -3.94 -3.19 -11.56
C ILE A 112 -5.10 -3.18 -10.57
N VAL A 113 -6.16 -3.90 -10.92
CA VAL A 113 -7.32 -4.09 -10.05
C VAL A 113 -7.19 -5.43 -9.35
N ILE A 114 -7.27 -5.41 -8.02
CA ILE A 114 -7.00 -6.56 -7.15
C ILE A 114 -8.24 -6.83 -6.28
N GLU A 115 -8.61 -8.10 -6.15
CA GLU A 115 -9.59 -8.54 -5.17
C GLU A 115 -8.99 -8.48 -3.76
N PRO A 116 -9.59 -7.73 -2.80
CA PRO A 116 -9.12 -7.76 -1.42
C PRO A 116 -9.44 -9.13 -0.80
N SER A 117 -8.40 -9.89 -0.47
CA SER A 117 -8.51 -11.23 0.10
C SER A 117 -7.29 -11.52 0.97
N ASP A 118 -7.50 -12.21 2.09
CA ASP A 118 -6.44 -12.71 2.94
C ASP A 118 -5.90 -14.10 2.51
N LYS A 119 -6.51 -14.71 1.50
CA LYS A 119 -6.20 -16.08 1.07
C LYS A 119 -5.16 -16.15 -0.02
N ALA A 120 -5.30 -15.29 -1.03
CA ALA A 120 -4.41 -15.28 -2.19
C ALA A 120 -4.47 -13.94 -2.93
N TYR A 121 -3.43 -13.65 -3.69
CA TYR A 121 -3.43 -12.57 -4.67
C TYR A 121 -4.33 -12.96 -5.85
N THR A 122 -5.29 -12.11 -6.17
CA THR A 122 -6.15 -12.26 -7.35
C THR A 122 -6.18 -10.95 -8.13
N GLU A 123 -5.57 -10.95 -9.31
CA GLU A 123 -5.62 -9.85 -10.26
C GLU A 123 -6.92 -9.94 -11.07
N ILE A 124 -7.76 -8.93 -10.98
CA ILE A 124 -9.03 -8.84 -11.72
C ILE A 124 -8.79 -8.23 -13.10
N ALA A 125 -7.96 -7.17 -13.16
CA ALA A 125 -7.63 -6.47 -14.38
C ALA A 125 -6.23 -5.85 -14.30
N ASN A 126 -5.61 -5.67 -15.48
CA ASN A 126 -4.32 -5.02 -15.65
C ASN A 126 -4.38 -4.21 -16.94
N ILE A 127 -4.39 -2.88 -16.81
CA ILE A 127 -4.67 -1.96 -17.90
C ILE A 127 -3.54 -0.96 -18.00
N LYS A 128 -2.97 -0.76 -19.18
CA LYS A 128 -2.06 0.35 -19.43
C LYS A 128 -2.86 1.65 -19.53
N VAL A 129 -2.58 2.63 -18.66
CA VAL A 129 -3.41 3.83 -18.50
C VAL A 129 -2.72 5.13 -18.89
N ALA A 130 -1.42 5.11 -19.16
CA ALA A 130 -0.66 6.27 -19.62
C ALA A 130 0.48 5.84 -20.56
N ASP A 131 0.99 6.77 -21.34
CA ASP A 131 2.07 6.51 -22.31
C ASP A 131 3.47 6.69 -21.72
N SER A 132 3.60 7.54 -20.69
CA SER A 132 4.84 7.75 -19.94
C SER A 132 4.74 7.18 -18.51
N ASP A 133 5.87 7.16 -17.80
CA ASP A 133 5.93 6.60 -16.43
C ASP A 133 5.09 7.42 -15.45
N THR A 134 4.46 6.73 -14.49
CA THR A 134 3.59 7.32 -13.45
C THR A 134 4.23 7.15 -12.07
N TYR A 135 4.30 8.23 -11.29
CA TYR A 135 4.90 8.23 -9.95
C TYR A 135 3.98 8.75 -8.85
N SER A 136 2.90 9.43 -9.24
CA SER A 136 1.91 9.99 -8.31
C SER A 136 0.90 8.92 -7.88
N GLU A 137 0.29 9.12 -6.73
CA GLU A 137 -0.86 8.32 -6.35
C GLU A 137 -2.07 8.69 -7.23
N PRO A 138 -2.81 7.71 -7.77
CA PRO A 138 -4.05 8.00 -8.48
C PRO A 138 -5.11 8.52 -7.51
N VAL A 139 -6.00 9.37 -7.99
CA VAL A 139 -7.10 9.92 -7.21
C VAL A 139 -8.42 9.39 -7.74
N LEU A 140 -9.16 8.69 -6.89
CA LEU A 140 -10.51 8.21 -7.19
C LEU A 140 -11.54 9.16 -6.59
N ALA A 141 -12.42 9.73 -7.44
CA ALA A 141 -13.48 10.63 -7.04
C ALA A 141 -14.81 10.21 -7.71
N GLY A 142 -15.63 9.45 -6.99
CA GLY A 142 -16.82 8.81 -7.54
C GLY A 142 -16.42 7.78 -8.61
N ASN A 143 -16.94 7.95 -9.84
CA ASN A 143 -16.59 7.11 -10.99
C ASN A 143 -15.41 7.68 -11.82
N ARG A 144 -14.64 8.62 -11.28
CA ARG A 144 -13.53 9.29 -11.97
C ARG A 144 -12.22 8.92 -11.35
N LEU A 145 -11.29 8.43 -12.16
CA LEU A 145 -9.92 8.12 -11.76
C LEU A 145 -8.98 9.09 -12.46
N PHE A 146 -8.26 9.89 -11.67
CA PHE A 146 -7.24 10.82 -12.16
C PHE A 146 -5.86 10.19 -12.00
N ILE A 147 -5.09 10.20 -13.06
CA ILE A 147 -3.73 9.66 -13.11
C ILE A 147 -2.83 10.74 -13.70
N GLU A 148 -1.69 10.99 -13.06
CA GLU A 148 -0.67 11.89 -13.54
C GLU A 148 0.49 11.06 -14.09
N ASP A 149 0.87 11.34 -15.33
CA ASP A 149 2.11 10.86 -15.92
C ASP A 149 3.13 12.03 -16.05
N GLN A 150 4.20 11.87 -16.82
CA GLN A 150 5.23 12.91 -16.94
C GLN A 150 4.76 14.18 -17.66
N ASP A 151 3.73 14.07 -18.48
CA ASP A 151 3.34 15.11 -19.42
C ASP A 151 1.95 15.69 -19.13
N CYS A 152 1.04 14.92 -18.52
CA CYS A 152 -0.34 15.35 -18.35
C CYS A 152 -1.07 14.64 -17.19
N VAL A 153 -2.26 15.14 -16.89
CA VAL A 153 -3.25 14.48 -16.02
C VAL A 153 -4.30 13.83 -16.91
N ILE A 154 -4.48 12.54 -16.74
CA ILE A 154 -5.38 11.71 -17.52
C ILE A 154 -6.60 11.40 -16.67
N LEU A 155 -7.80 11.54 -17.24
CA LEU A 155 -9.06 11.15 -16.62
C LEU A 155 -9.59 9.87 -17.24
N TRP A 156 -9.79 8.86 -16.40
CA TRP A 156 -10.53 7.65 -16.72
C TRP A 156 -11.89 7.66 -16.02
N THR A 157 -12.90 7.08 -16.65
CA THR A 157 -14.23 6.85 -16.04
C THR A 157 -14.47 5.36 -15.90
N THR A 158 -15.06 4.98 -14.77
CA THR A 158 -15.47 3.60 -14.47
C THR A 158 -16.99 3.50 -14.63
N ASP A 159 -17.46 3.49 -15.86
CA ASP A 159 -18.90 3.34 -16.17
C ASP A 159 -19.28 1.86 -16.27
#